data_bda4b6302fdced1defb409939df87493
#
_entry.id   bda4b6302fdced1defb409939df87493
#
_cell.length_a   1.000
_cell.length_b   1.000
_cell.length_c   1.000
_cell.angle_alpha   90.00
_cell.angle_beta   90.00
_cell.angle_gamma   90.00
#
_symmetry.space_group_name_H-M   'P 1'
#
loop_
_entity.id
_entity.type
_entity.pdbx_description
1 polymer ?
#
loop_
_entity_poly.entity_id
_entity_poly.type
_entity_poly.pdbx_seq_one_letter_code
_entity_poly.pdbx_strand_id
1 'polypeptide(L)'
;MIIREIYARTILSRSKVFDYVVNPYVGCQHGCTYCYARFMKRFTGHKEPWGEFVDVKINAPDLLQREAGKIPPGRVWVSGVCDPYQPLEKTYELTKKCLEILTRHDWPITIQTKSSLVLRDVNLIRGMDKIEVGLSVTTGEEGVRRLFEPSAPSIEERIKALEELHLASIRTFAMIAPMLPKAEELTIKLSRKVDYVLIDRMNYHYGDWVYRKHNLESAKSDDFFFLRGKELAFAFEKAGIECQMLF
;
A
#
# COMPACT_ATOMS: atom_id res chain seq x y z
N MET A 1 -8.89 7.43 -18.63
CA MET A 1 -9.16 7.39 -17.17
C MET A 1 -10.23 8.38 -16.80
N ILE A 2 -11.24 7.98 -16.01
CA ILE A 2 -12.30 8.85 -15.49
C ILE A 2 -11.93 9.31 -14.09
N ILE A 3 -11.97 10.62 -13.86
CA ILE A 3 -11.75 11.25 -12.56
C ILE A 3 -13.05 11.96 -12.21
N ARG A 4 -13.61 11.68 -11.04
CA ARG A 4 -14.83 12.30 -10.55
C ARG A 4 -14.61 12.86 -9.15
N GLU A 5 -14.84 14.15 -8.98
CA GLU A 5 -14.92 14.74 -7.65
C GLU A 5 -16.25 14.40 -6.98
N ILE A 6 -16.18 13.93 -5.75
CA ILE A 6 -17.36 13.55 -4.98
C ILE A 6 -17.30 14.14 -3.57
N TYR A 7 -18.47 14.31 -2.97
CA TYR A 7 -18.62 14.62 -1.55
C TYR A 7 -18.95 13.34 -0.78
N ALA A 8 -18.04 12.93 0.10
CA ALA A 8 -18.28 11.81 1.00
C ALA A 8 -19.15 12.24 2.21
N ARG A 9 -19.81 11.28 2.84
CA ARG A 9 -20.57 11.51 4.08
C ARG A 9 -19.70 11.31 5.32
N THR A 10 -18.74 10.39 5.25
CA THR A 10 -17.78 10.06 6.31
C THR A 10 -16.43 9.70 5.69
N ILE A 11 -15.36 9.83 6.43
CA ILE A 11 -14.02 9.50 5.96
C ILE A 11 -13.31 8.50 6.89
N LEU A 12 -13.56 8.58 8.19
CA LEU A 12 -12.96 7.72 9.19
C LEU A 12 -13.86 6.51 9.45
N SER A 13 -13.46 5.36 8.93
CA SER A 13 -14.24 4.13 9.01
C SER A 13 -13.59 3.11 9.94
N ARG A 14 -14.39 2.34 10.69
CA ARG A 14 -13.89 1.20 11.48
C ARG A 14 -13.28 0.14 10.56
N SER A 15 -12.23 -0.50 11.02
CA SER A 15 -11.54 -1.57 10.33
C SER A 15 -11.47 -2.83 11.20
N LYS A 16 -11.31 -4.00 10.56
CA LYS A 16 -11.05 -5.27 11.27
C LYS A 16 -9.55 -5.53 11.48
N VAL A 17 -8.70 -4.84 10.74
CA VAL A 17 -7.22 -5.01 10.78
C VAL A 17 -6.57 -3.91 11.62
N PHE A 18 -7.06 -2.69 11.49
CA PHE A 18 -6.69 -1.53 12.29
C PHE A 18 -7.92 -1.02 13.04
N ASP A 19 -7.77 -0.07 13.95
CA ASP A 19 -8.94 0.53 14.60
C ASP A 19 -9.75 1.32 13.58
N TYR A 20 -9.06 2.03 12.69
CA TYR A 20 -9.70 2.87 11.67
C TYR A 20 -8.95 2.84 10.33
N VAL A 21 -9.66 3.25 9.29
CA VAL A 21 -9.08 3.54 7.96
C VAL A 21 -9.57 4.90 7.47
N VAL A 22 -8.68 5.60 6.76
CA VAL A 22 -8.98 6.85 6.03
C VAL A 22 -8.71 6.61 4.55
N ASN A 23 -9.74 6.74 3.70
CA ASN A 23 -9.63 6.52 2.26
C ASN A 23 -10.08 7.79 1.50
N PRO A 24 -9.16 8.72 1.16
CA PRO A 24 -9.47 9.94 0.40
C PRO A 24 -9.94 9.68 -1.02
N TYR A 25 -9.64 8.51 -1.56
CA TYR A 25 -9.99 8.10 -2.92
C TYR A 25 -10.76 6.78 -2.94
N VAL A 26 -11.51 6.54 -4.01
CA VAL A 26 -12.04 5.23 -4.40
C VAL A 26 -11.61 4.94 -5.84
N GLY A 27 -10.99 3.78 -6.08
CA GLY A 27 -10.27 3.52 -7.31
C GLY A 27 -8.78 3.83 -7.15
N CYS A 28 -7.95 3.26 -8.03
CA CYS A 28 -6.49 3.39 -7.93
C CYS A 28 -5.84 3.32 -9.30
N GLN A 29 -5.07 4.34 -9.66
CA GLN A 29 -4.41 4.46 -10.95
C GLN A 29 -3.34 3.40 -11.22
N HIS A 30 -2.83 2.73 -10.18
CA HIS A 30 -1.85 1.64 -10.38
C HIS A 30 -2.43 0.43 -11.11
N GLY A 31 -3.75 0.21 -11.05
CA GLY A 31 -4.44 -0.81 -11.83
C GLY A 31 -3.95 -2.24 -11.60
N CYS A 32 -3.38 -2.56 -10.43
CA CYS A 32 -2.84 -3.89 -10.14
C CYS A 32 -3.85 -4.99 -10.46
N THR A 33 -3.41 -6.03 -11.17
CA THR A 33 -4.29 -7.09 -11.69
C THR A 33 -4.91 -7.94 -10.60
N TYR A 34 -4.23 -8.06 -9.47
CA TYR A 34 -4.64 -8.85 -8.30
C TYR A 34 -5.38 -8.04 -7.22
N CYS A 35 -5.57 -6.73 -7.41
CA CYS A 35 -6.03 -5.83 -6.35
C CYS A 35 -7.39 -6.25 -5.77
N TYR A 36 -7.42 -6.54 -4.47
CA TYR A 36 -8.65 -6.90 -3.79
C TYR A 36 -9.66 -5.74 -3.74
N ALA A 37 -9.17 -4.50 -3.71
CA ALA A 37 -10.01 -3.29 -3.62
C ALA A 37 -10.94 -3.09 -4.83
N ARG A 38 -10.82 -3.92 -5.89
CA ARG A 38 -11.78 -3.97 -7.01
C ARG A 38 -13.23 -4.14 -6.57
N PHE A 39 -13.47 -4.75 -5.40
CA PHE A 39 -14.83 -4.89 -4.88
C PHE A 39 -15.50 -3.53 -4.63
N MET A 40 -14.73 -2.47 -4.42
CA MET A 40 -15.24 -1.11 -4.22
C MET A 40 -16.00 -0.58 -5.43
N LYS A 41 -15.67 -1.05 -6.65
CA LYS A 41 -16.36 -0.65 -7.87
C LYS A 41 -17.88 -0.79 -7.78
N ARG A 42 -18.39 -1.82 -7.11
CA ARG A 42 -19.84 -2.06 -6.92
C ARG A 42 -20.57 -0.92 -6.20
N PHE A 43 -19.85 -0.06 -5.49
CA PHE A 43 -20.42 1.08 -4.74
C PHE A 43 -20.27 2.41 -5.46
N THR A 44 -19.62 2.45 -6.64
CA THR A 44 -19.27 3.70 -7.34
C THR A 44 -20.16 3.98 -8.55
N GLY A 45 -20.84 2.97 -9.08
CA GLY A 45 -21.57 3.07 -10.34
C GLY A 45 -20.67 3.10 -11.59
N HIS A 46 -19.35 3.02 -11.46
CA HIS A 46 -18.42 2.94 -12.58
C HIS A 46 -18.56 1.64 -13.36
N LYS A 47 -18.50 1.73 -14.69
CA LYS A 47 -18.45 0.59 -15.63
C LYS A 47 -17.01 0.29 -16.08
N GLU A 48 -16.14 1.27 -16.00
CA GLU A 48 -14.74 1.22 -16.40
C GLU A 48 -13.98 0.13 -15.67
N PRO A 49 -12.95 -0.48 -16.27
CA PRO A 49 -12.07 -1.42 -15.60
C PRO A 49 -11.38 -0.79 -14.35
N TRP A 50 -10.98 -1.64 -13.42
CA TRP A 50 -10.15 -1.21 -12.30
C TRP A 50 -8.82 -0.66 -12.81
N GLY A 51 -8.44 0.52 -12.33
CA GLY A 51 -7.29 1.26 -12.84
C GLY A 51 -7.66 2.39 -13.80
N GLU A 52 -8.90 2.43 -14.29
CA GLU A 52 -9.34 3.43 -15.26
C GLU A 52 -10.32 4.47 -14.70
N PHE A 53 -10.60 4.43 -13.41
CA PHE A 53 -11.40 5.44 -12.71
C PHE A 53 -10.85 5.74 -11.31
N VAL A 54 -11.08 6.97 -10.85
CA VAL A 54 -10.87 7.39 -9.46
C VAL A 54 -11.94 8.40 -9.06
N ASP A 55 -12.67 8.11 -7.99
CA ASP A 55 -13.49 9.08 -7.28
C ASP A 55 -12.65 9.76 -6.20
N VAL A 56 -12.59 11.08 -6.26
CA VAL A 56 -11.81 11.95 -5.37
C VAL A 56 -12.76 12.56 -4.35
N LYS A 57 -12.60 12.22 -3.08
CA LYS A 57 -13.42 12.76 -1.98
C LYS A 57 -12.90 14.14 -1.57
N ILE A 58 -13.29 15.17 -2.31
CA ILE A 58 -12.73 16.53 -2.16
C ILE A 58 -12.94 17.14 -0.77
N ASN A 59 -13.94 16.68 -0.03
CA ASN A 59 -14.23 17.10 1.35
C ASN A 59 -13.60 16.18 2.42
N ALA A 60 -12.69 15.27 2.05
CA ALA A 60 -12.08 14.32 2.99
C ALA A 60 -11.38 14.99 4.18
N PRO A 61 -10.58 16.06 4.01
CA PRO A 61 -9.94 16.75 5.13
C PRO A 61 -10.96 17.37 6.10
N ASP A 62 -12.00 18.05 5.59
CA ASP A 62 -13.02 18.68 6.43
C ASP A 62 -13.82 17.66 7.25
N LEU A 63 -14.10 16.50 6.63
CA LEU A 63 -14.75 15.39 7.33
C LEU A 63 -13.84 14.86 8.44
N LEU A 64 -12.57 14.60 8.12
CA LEU A 64 -11.61 14.05 9.08
C LEU A 64 -11.41 14.99 10.27
N GLN A 65 -11.28 16.30 10.05
CA GLN A 65 -11.18 17.29 11.12
C GLN A 65 -12.37 17.24 12.08
N ARG A 66 -13.58 17.00 11.55
CA ARG A 66 -14.81 16.90 12.38
C ARG A 66 -14.94 15.57 13.08
N GLU A 67 -14.50 14.48 12.46
CA GLU A 67 -14.66 13.11 12.96
C GLU A 67 -13.59 12.76 13.99
N ALA A 68 -12.33 13.13 13.75
CA ALA A 68 -11.20 12.81 14.62
C ALA A 68 -11.33 13.41 16.04
N GLY A 69 -11.98 14.57 16.19
CA GLY A 69 -12.21 15.17 17.50
C GLY A 69 -13.38 14.56 18.29
N LYS A 70 -14.16 13.63 17.71
CA LYS A 70 -15.37 13.07 18.32
C LYS A 70 -15.23 11.65 18.85
N ILE A 71 -14.18 10.97 18.47
CA ILE A 71 -13.95 9.57 18.81
C ILE A 71 -12.56 9.40 19.41
N PRO A 72 -12.35 8.40 20.29
CA PRO A 72 -11.04 8.16 20.88
C PRO A 72 -10.00 7.84 19.80
N PRO A 73 -8.74 8.29 19.97
CA PRO A 73 -7.65 7.93 19.10
C PRO A 73 -7.49 6.41 18.98
N GLY A 74 -7.10 5.96 17.81
CA GLY A 74 -6.78 4.58 17.52
C GLY A 74 -5.86 4.50 16.31
N ARG A 75 -5.30 3.34 16.05
CA ARG A 75 -4.39 3.13 14.92
C ARG A 75 -5.13 3.30 13.59
N VAL A 76 -4.67 4.24 12.77
CA VAL A 76 -5.24 4.56 11.46
C VAL A 76 -4.40 3.97 10.35
N TRP A 77 -5.03 3.19 9.48
CA TRP A 77 -4.44 2.82 8.20
C TRP A 77 -4.85 3.82 7.13
N VAL A 78 -3.86 4.49 6.55
CA VAL A 78 -4.10 5.44 5.47
C VAL A 78 -4.18 4.68 4.16
N SER A 79 -5.41 4.64 3.63
CA SER A 79 -5.82 4.03 2.36
C SER A 79 -5.77 2.51 2.30
N GLY A 80 -6.76 1.86 2.94
CA GLY A 80 -6.96 0.41 2.84
C GLY A 80 -7.56 -0.07 1.51
N VAL A 81 -8.16 0.79 0.68
CA VAL A 81 -8.84 0.40 -0.58
C VAL A 81 -8.38 1.17 -1.82
N CYS A 82 -7.33 1.95 -1.71
CA CYS A 82 -6.64 2.62 -2.82
C CYS A 82 -5.18 2.84 -2.44
N ASP A 83 -4.36 3.33 -3.35
CA ASP A 83 -3.03 3.80 -2.98
C ASP A 83 -3.12 5.27 -2.53
N PRO A 84 -2.63 5.63 -1.33
CA PRO A 84 -2.71 7.00 -0.81
C PRO A 84 -1.87 7.99 -1.60
N TYR A 85 -0.83 7.54 -2.28
CA TYR A 85 0.08 8.34 -3.09
C TYR A 85 0.00 8.00 -4.58
N GLN A 86 -1.16 7.53 -5.06
CA GLN A 86 -1.39 7.37 -6.49
C GLN A 86 -1.19 8.70 -7.23
N PRO A 87 -0.93 8.72 -8.56
CA PRO A 87 -0.57 9.94 -9.29
C PRO A 87 -1.45 11.17 -9.05
N LEU A 88 -2.77 11.00 -8.82
CA LEU A 88 -3.69 12.11 -8.53
C LEU A 88 -3.39 12.83 -7.22
N GLU A 89 -2.72 12.19 -6.29
CA GLU A 89 -2.32 12.80 -5.01
C GLU A 89 -1.33 13.97 -5.22
N LYS A 90 -0.62 14.02 -6.35
CA LYS A 90 0.21 15.17 -6.72
C LYS A 90 -0.60 16.47 -6.87
N THR A 91 -1.84 16.35 -7.30
CA THR A 91 -2.72 17.49 -7.59
C THR A 91 -3.65 17.80 -6.42
N TYR A 92 -4.28 16.77 -5.84
CA TYR A 92 -5.31 16.98 -4.83
C TYR A 92 -4.76 17.12 -3.40
N GLU A 93 -3.62 16.54 -3.12
CA GLU A 93 -2.94 16.55 -1.80
C GLU A 93 -3.86 16.14 -0.63
N LEU A 94 -4.85 15.27 -0.88
CA LEU A 94 -5.81 14.89 0.15
C LEU A 94 -5.21 14.00 1.23
N THR A 95 -4.29 13.11 0.86
CA THR A 95 -3.55 12.28 1.82
C THR A 95 -2.71 13.15 2.74
N LYS A 96 -1.94 14.09 2.19
CA LYS A 96 -1.15 15.05 2.95
C LYS A 96 -2.00 15.84 3.94
N LYS A 97 -3.11 16.43 3.46
CA LYS A 97 -4.04 17.19 4.31
C LYS A 97 -4.66 16.33 5.43
N CYS A 98 -4.97 15.06 5.14
CA CYS A 98 -5.44 14.12 6.15
C CYS A 98 -4.35 13.79 7.19
N LEU A 99 -3.11 13.61 6.77
CA LEU A 99 -1.97 13.39 7.67
C LEU A 99 -1.76 14.58 8.61
N GLU A 100 -1.80 15.81 8.10
CA GLU A 100 -1.71 17.04 8.91
C GLU A 100 -2.78 17.11 10.01
N ILE A 101 -3.99 16.59 9.72
CA ILE A 101 -5.07 16.54 10.71
C ILE A 101 -4.80 15.47 11.76
N LEU A 102 -4.45 14.24 11.32
CA LEU A 102 -4.16 13.12 12.23
C LEU A 102 -3.00 13.45 13.18
N THR A 103 -1.98 14.16 12.69
CA THR A 103 -0.84 14.63 13.51
C THR A 103 -1.30 15.52 14.65
N ARG A 104 -2.18 16.49 14.37
CA ARG A 104 -2.70 17.40 15.40
C ARG A 104 -3.50 16.70 16.51
N HIS A 105 -4.01 15.51 16.21
CA HIS A 105 -4.77 14.68 17.15
C HIS A 105 -3.96 13.53 17.77
N ASP A 106 -2.64 13.46 17.50
CA ASP A 106 -1.70 12.43 18.01
C ASP A 106 -2.16 10.98 17.74
N TRP A 107 -2.70 10.73 16.55
CA TRP A 107 -3.15 9.39 16.17
C TRP A 107 -1.98 8.53 15.68
N PRO A 108 -1.87 7.26 16.11
CA PRO A 108 -0.93 6.31 15.51
C PRO A 108 -1.31 6.03 14.05
N ILE A 109 -0.33 6.14 13.13
CA ILE A 109 -0.59 6.11 11.69
C ILE A 109 0.26 5.01 11.03
N THR A 110 -0.37 4.22 10.18
CA THR A 110 0.32 3.32 9.25
C THR A 110 0.00 3.76 7.82
N ILE A 111 1.03 4.05 7.05
CA ILE A 111 0.93 4.35 5.62
C ILE A 111 1.46 3.14 4.85
N GLN A 112 0.71 2.69 3.83
CA GLN A 112 1.19 1.68 2.89
C GLN A 112 0.94 2.15 1.46
N THR A 113 2.00 2.23 0.65
CA THR A 113 1.93 2.71 -0.74
C THR A 113 2.84 1.92 -1.67
N LYS A 114 2.66 2.07 -2.97
CA LYS A 114 3.62 1.67 -4.02
C LYS A 114 4.41 2.86 -4.57
N SER A 115 4.08 4.08 -4.13
CA SER A 115 4.54 5.30 -4.77
C SER A 115 5.67 5.99 -4.00
N SER A 116 6.74 6.33 -4.71
CA SER A 116 7.80 7.20 -4.21
C SER A 116 7.35 8.64 -3.92
N LEU A 117 6.12 9.00 -4.34
CA LEU A 117 5.53 10.30 -4.01
C LEU A 117 5.38 10.54 -2.50
N VAL A 118 5.40 9.49 -1.67
CA VAL A 118 5.41 9.60 -0.21
C VAL A 118 6.57 10.45 0.31
N LEU A 119 7.70 10.50 -0.41
CA LEU A 119 8.86 11.33 -0.08
C LEU A 119 8.57 12.84 -0.12
N ARG A 120 7.55 13.29 -0.87
CA ARG A 120 7.06 14.68 -0.84
C ARG A 120 6.73 15.13 0.58
N ASP A 121 6.20 14.22 1.37
CA ASP A 121 5.67 14.50 2.69
C ASP A 121 6.63 14.04 3.83
N VAL A 122 7.88 13.70 3.50
CA VAL A 122 8.87 13.18 4.45
C VAL A 122 9.07 14.09 5.67
N ASN A 123 9.08 15.40 5.48
CA ASN A 123 9.26 16.36 6.58
C ASN A 123 8.05 16.37 7.53
N LEU A 124 6.84 16.21 7.02
CA LEU A 124 5.63 16.06 7.82
C LEU A 124 5.66 14.74 8.60
N ILE A 125 5.95 13.63 7.90
CA ILE A 125 6.02 12.29 8.47
C ILE A 125 7.08 12.20 9.57
N ARG A 126 8.27 12.75 9.33
CA ARG A 126 9.38 12.76 10.30
C ARG A 126 9.06 13.50 11.61
N GLY A 127 8.13 14.44 11.56
CA GLY A 127 7.65 15.16 12.75
C GLY A 127 6.63 14.39 13.59
N MET A 128 6.30 13.13 13.25
CA MET A 128 5.29 12.32 13.93
C MET A 128 5.94 11.19 14.73
N ASP A 129 5.68 11.09 16.03
CA ASP A 129 6.27 10.06 16.89
C ASP A 129 5.67 8.66 16.69
N LYS A 130 4.42 8.58 16.19
CA LYS A 130 3.64 7.34 16.11
C LYS A 130 3.27 7.00 14.67
N ILE A 131 4.24 7.03 13.77
CA ILE A 131 4.03 6.72 12.36
C ILE A 131 4.95 5.61 11.88
N GLU A 132 4.44 4.79 10.99
CA GLU A 132 5.24 3.86 10.19
C GLU A 132 4.83 3.94 8.73
N VAL A 133 5.80 3.78 7.85
CA VAL A 133 5.59 3.86 6.39
C VAL A 133 6.11 2.61 5.72
N GLY A 134 5.23 1.93 4.99
CA GLY A 134 5.58 0.76 4.20
C GLY A 134 5.43 1.01 2.71
N LEU A 135 6.34 0.42 1.94
CA LEU A 135 6.12 0.30 0.51
C LEU A 135 5.86 -1.16 0.12
N SER A 136 4.84 -1.33 -0.75
CA SER A 136 4.56 -2.65 -1.32
C SER A 136 5.58 -2.95 -2.43
N VAL A 137 6.39 -4.01 -2.25
CA VAL A 137 7.38 -4.49 -3.22
C VAL A 137 7.18 -5.99 -3.38
N THR A 138 6.40 -6.41 -4.37
CA THR A 138 5.86 -7.77 -4.49
C THR A 138 6.78 -8.79 -5.14
N THR A 139 7.81 -8.33 -5.84
CA THR A 139 8.80 -9.14 -6.58
C THR A 139 10.11 -8.39 -6.69
N GLY A 140 11.20 -9.10 -6.90
CA GLY A 140 12.53 -8.53 -7.20
C GLY A 140 12.76 -8.25 -8.69
N GLU A 141 11.88 -8.75 -9.58
CA GLU A 141 12.04 -8.67 -11.03
C GLU A 141 11.05 -7.71 -11.69
N GLU A 142 11.56 -6.74 -12.43
CA GLU A 142 10.77 -5.70 -13.09
C GLU A 142 9.83 -6.25 -14.18
N GLY A 143 10.24 -7.33 -14.86
CA GLY A 143 9.40 -8.04 -15.83
C GLY A 143 8.13 -8.58 -15.19
N VAL A 144 8.25 -9.26 -14.05
CA VAL A 144 7.12 -9.77 -13.27
C VAL A 144 6.26 -8.62 -12.75
N ARG A 145 6.88 -7.56 -12.20
CA ARG A 145 6.14 -6.37 -11.75
C ARG A 145 5.21 -5.83 -12.85
N ARG A 146 5.72 -5.65 -14.08
CA ARG A 146 4.93 -5.11 -15.20
C ARG A 146 3.71 -5.97 -15.56
N LEU A 147 3.79 -7.28 -15.40
CA LEU A 147 2.66 -8.18 -15.66
C LEU A 147 1.53 -7.97 -14.65
N PHE A 148 1.86 -7.78 -13.39
CA PHE A 148 0.89 -7.74 -12.30
C PHE A 148 0.51 -6.33 -11.86
N GLU A 149 1.40 -5.35 -12.00
CA GLU A 149 1.28 -3.97 -11.55
C GLU A 149 1.60 -2.98 -12.67
N PRO A 150 0.81 -2.97 -13.76
CA PRO A 150 1.19 -2.33 -15.02
C PRO A 150 1.49 -0.83 -14.91
N SER A 151 0.76 -0.10 -14.07
CA SER A 151 0.88 1.36 -13.92
C SER A 151 1.48 1.79 -12.57
N ALA A 152 2.03 0.85 -11.80
CA ALA A 152 2.71 1.18 -10.55
C ALA A 152 4.17 1.58 -10.80
N PRO A 153 4.82 2.37 -9.93
CA PRO A 153 6.24 2.71 -10.02
C PRO A 153 7.14 1.49 -10.08
N SER A 154 8.35 1.66 -10.60
CA SER A 154 9.33 0.58 -10.69
C SER A 154 9.74 0.05 -9.31
N ILE A 155 10.29 -1.17 -9.27
CA ILE A 155 10.81 -1.77 -8.04
C ILE A 155 11.92 -0.90 -7.46
N GLU A 156 12.81 -0.39 -8.33
CA GLU A 156 13.92 0.45 -7.92
C GLU A 156 13.47 1.75 -7.26
N GLU A 157 12.48 2.45 -7.83
CA GLU A 157 11.90 3.66 -7.24
C GLU A 157 11.31 3.40 -5.85
N ARG A 158 10.64 2.25 -5.66
CA ARG A 158 10.06 1.88 -4.35
C ARG A 158 11.14 1.57 -3.32
N ILE A 159 12.17 0.82 -3.70
CA ILE A 159 13.27 0.47 -2.81
C ILE A 159 14.07 1.71 -2.43
N LYS A 160 14.34 2.62 -3.39
CA LYS A 160 14.99 3.89 -3.11
C LYS A 160 14.16 4.75 -2.15
N ALA A 161 12.83 4.79 -2.33
CA ALA A 161 11.96 5.52 -1.41
C ALA A 161 11.98 4.92 0.02
N LEU A 162 12.00 3.58 0.16
CA LEU A 162 12.19 2.94 1.46
C LEU A 162 13.51 3.34 2.11
N GLU A 163 14.61 3.30 1.35
CA GLU A 163 15.93 3.68 1.84
C GLU A 163 15.97 5.13 2.31
N GLU A 164 15.40 6.06 1.55
CA GLU A 164 15.34 7.48 1.92
C GLU A 164 14.49 7.71 3.20
N LEU A 165 13.36 7.02 3.35
CA LEU A 165 12.53 7.06 4.55
C LEU A 165 13.28 6.50 5.77
N HIS A 166 13.93 5.35 5.60
CA HIS A 166 14.73 4.71 6.66
C HIS A 166 15.89 5.59 7.12
N LEU A 167 16.62 6.18 6.17
CA LEU A 167 17.70 7.14 6.47
C LEU A 167 17.18 8.42 7.15
N ALA A 168 15.93 8.79 6.92
CA ALA A 168 15.27 9.89 7.64
C ALA A 168 14.80 9.51 9.07
N SER A 169 15.16 8.30 9.55
CA SER A 169 14.76 7.76 10.86
C SER A 169 13.24 7.58 11.02
N ILE A 170 12.54 7.34 9.93
CA ILE A 170 11.13 6.95 9.93
C ILE A 170 11.07 5.43 10.04
N ARG A 171 10.21 4.89 10.91
CA ARG A 171 9.98 3.45 10.97
C ARG A 171 9.41 2.93 9.65
N THR A 172 10.10 2.00 9.01
CA THR A 172 9.80 1.55 7.66
C THR A 172 9.55 0.06 7.58
N PHE A 173 8.68 -0.36 6.64
CA PHE A 173 8.52 -1.78 6.31
C PHE A 173 8.36 -2.01 4.81
N ALA A 174 8.81 -3.17 4.36
CA ALA A 174 8.48 -3.65 3.02
C ALA A 174 7.31 -4.62 3.11
N MET A 175 6.26 -4.39 2.30
CA MET A 175 5.10 -5.28 2.19
C MET A 175 5.22 -6.12 0.92
N ILE A 176 5.57 -7.39 1.07
CA ILE A 176 5.65 -8.37 -0.03
C ILE A 176 4.28 -9.06 -0.14
N ALA A 177 3.28 -8.34 -0.65
CA ALA A 177 1.89 -8.81 -0.71
C ALA A 177 1.18 -8.36 -1.99
N PRO A 178 0.73 -9.33 -2.82
CA PRO A 178 1.06 -10.76 -2.70
C PRO A 178 2.52 -11.04 -3.05
N MET A 179 3.09 -12.08 -2.44
CA MET A 179 4.40 -12.59 -2.85
C MET A 179 4.30 -13.14 -4.28
N LEU A 180 4.95 -12.45 -5.23
CA LEU A 180 5.00 -12.85 -6.64
C LEU A 180 6.29 -13.63 -6.95
N PRO A 181 6.39 -14.29 -8.12
CA PRO A 181 7.63 -14.93 -8.55
C PRO A 181 8.84 -13.99 -8.45
N LYS A 182 10.00 -14.52 -8.12
CA LYS A 182 11.25 -13.75 -7.96
C LYS A 182 11.26 -12.80 -6.75
N ALA A 183 10.41 -13.02 -5.76
CA ALA A 183 10.45 -12.27 -4.50
C ALA A 183 11.74 -12.56 -3.68
N GLU A 184 12.38 -13.71 -3.88
CA GLU A 184 13.64 -14.08 -3.22
C GLU A 184 14.78 -13.08 -3.45
N GLU A 185 14.77 -12.37 -4.57
CA GLU A 185 15.75 -11.32 -4.87
C GLU A 185 15.63 -10.10 -3.94
N LEU A 186 14.49 -9.93 -3.28
CA LEU A 186 14.23 -8.78 -2.39
C LEU A 186 15.09 -8.81 -1.13
N THR A 187 15.56 -9.98 -0.68
CA THR A 187 16.42 -10.08 0.50
C THR A 187 17.68 -9.22 0.36
N ILE A 188 18.32 -9.29 -0.79
CA ILE A 188 19.52 -8.49 -1.08
C ILE A 188 19.14 -7.03 -1.30
N LYS A 189 18.09 -6.78 -2.08
CA LYS A 189 17.68 -5.42 -2.48
C LYS A 189 17.19 -4.57 -1.31
N LEU A 190 16.58 -5.17 -0.27
CA LEU A 190 16.02 -4.49 0.91
C LEU A 190 16.97 -4.48 2.11
N SER A 191 18.13 -5.14 2.02
CA SER A 191 19.12 -5.19 3.10
C SER A 191 19.49 -3.78 3.57
N ARG A 192 19.35 -3.52 4.89
CA ARG A 192 19.67 -2.23 5.54
C ARG A 192 18.83 -1.04 5.05
N LYS A 193 17.66 -1.29 4.46
CA LYS A 193 16.79 -0.24 3.90
C LYS A 193 15.41 -0.21 4.52
N VAL A 194 15.12 -1.14 5.43
CA VAL A 194 13.85 -1.27 6.14
C VAL A 194 14.08 -1.80 7.54
N ASP A 195 13.15 -1.51 8.44
CA ASP A 195 13.18 -2.03 9.81
C ASP A 195 12.62 -3.44 9.88
N TYR A 196 11.58 -3.75 9.08
CA TYR A 196 10.97 -5.08 9.05
C TYR A 196 10.28 -5.37 7.71
N VAL A 197 9.90 -6.64 7.51
CA VAL A 197 9.24 -7.13 6.30
C VAL A 197 7.98 -7.90 6.67
N LEU A 198 6.92 -7.68 5.91
CA LEU A 198 5.67 -8.45 5.96
C LEU A 198 5.49 -9.21 4.66
N ILE A 199 5.19 -10.50 4.75
CA ILE A 199 4.93 -11.37 3.58
C ILE A 199 3.49 -11.85 3.63
N ASP A 200 2.75 -11.69 2.53
CA ASP A 200 1.41 -12.27 2.40
C ASP A 200 1.25 -12.96 1.03
N ARG A 201 0.34 -13.95 1.00
CA ARG A 201 0.03 -14.71 -0.20
C ARG A 201 -0.98 -13.99 -1.09
N MET A 202 -1.27 -14.59 -2.25
CA MET A 202 -2.37 -14.16 -3.11
C MET A 202 -3.71 -14.63 -2.52
N ASN A 203 -4.45 -13.71 -1.92
CA ASN A 203 -5.71 -14.02 -1.23
C ASN A 203 -6.96 -14.00 -2.15
N TYR A 204 -6.82 -13.52 -3.40
CA TYR A 204 -7.93 -13.35 -4.34
C TYR A 204 -7.57 -13.82 -5.75
N HIS A 205 -8.58 -14.25 -6.52
CA HIS A 205 -8.40 -14.81 -7.85
C HIS A 205 -8.38 -13.80 -9.01
N TYR A 206 -8.36 -12.50 -8.70
CA TYR A 206 -8.41 -11.45 -9.74
C TYR A 206 -7.22 -11.46 -10.71
N GLY A 207 -6.05 -11.87 -10.23
CA GLY A 207 -4.81 -11.97 -11.02
C GLY A 207 -4.60 -13.31 -11.74
N ASP A 208 -5.48 -14.30 -11.59
CA ASP A 208 -5.31 -15.66 -12.10
C ASP A 208 -5.05 -15.73 -13.59
N TRP A 209 -5.69 -14.86 -14.35
CA TRP A 209 -5.50 -14.78 -15.79
C TRP A 209 -4.06 -14.41 -16.20
N VAL A 210 -3.34 -13.62 -15.37
CA VAL A 210 -1.93 -13.27 -15.62
C VAL A 210 -1.07 -14.52 -15.46
N TYR A 211 -1.26 -15.28 -14.39
CA TYR A 211 -0.52 -16.53 -14.17
C TYR A 211 -0.71 -17.49 -15.34
N ARG A 212 -1.95 -17.72 -15.78
CA ARG A 212 -2.26 -18.59 -16.94
C ARG A 212 -1.63 -18.09 -18.24
N LYS A 213 -1.79 -16.79 -18.54
CA LYS A 213 -1.27 -16.18 -19.76
C LYS A 213 0.24 -16.28 -19.91
N HIS A 214 0.97 -16.29 -18.79
CA HIS A 214 2.42 -16.25 -18.76
C HIS A 214 3.06 -17.54 -18.22
N ASN A 215 2.31 -18.64 -18.13
CA ASN A 215 2.77 -19.96 -17.66
C ASN A 215 3.42 -19.91 -16.28
N LEU A 216 2.80 -19.17 -15.35
CA LEU A 216 3.29 -18.95 -13.97
C LEU A 216 2.42 -19.67 -12.92
N GLU A 217 1.53 -20.59 -13.32
CA GLU A 217 0.55 -21.20 -12.42
C GLU A 217 1.17 -21.93 -11.22
N SER A 218 2.36 -22.51 -11.39
CA SER A 218 3.08 -23.14 -10.30
C SER A 218 3.43 -22.18 -9.15
N ALA A 219 3.57 -20.89 -9.46
CA ALA A 219 3.87 -19.85 -8.47
C ALA A 219 2.61 -19.27 -7.77
N LYS A 220 1.47 -19.97 -7.88
CA LYS A 220 0.20 -19.57 -7.25
C LYS A 220 -0.36 -20.66 -6.32
N SER A 221 0.28 -21.81 -6.23
CA SER A 221 -0.18 -22.88 -5.32
C SER A 221 0.04 -22.51 -3.84
N ASP A 222 -0.77 -23.09 -2.96
CA ASP A 222 -0.58 -22.93 -1.51
C ASP A 222 0.81 -23.43 -1.09
N ASP A 223 1.29 -24.53 -1.70
CA ASP A 223 2.64 -25.06 -1.47
C ASP A 223 3.72 -24.04 -1.86
N PHE A 224 3.57 -23.36 -3.00
CA PHE A 224 4.50 -22.30 -3.40
C PHE A 224 4.56 -21.20 -2.35
N PHE A 225 3.41 -20.67 -1.93
CA PHE A 225 3.39 -19.60 -0.94
C PHE A 225 4.00 -20.04 0.38
N PHE A 226 3.65 -21.23 0.85
CA PHE A 226 4.14 -21.74 2.13
C PHE A 226 5.66 -22.01 2.10
N LEU A 227 6.15 -22.73 1.10
CA LEU A 227 7.57 -23.09 1.01
C LEU A 227 8.43 -21.85 0.73
N ARG A 228 8.08 -21.08 -0.30
CA ARG A 228 8.85 -19.87 -0.67
C ARG A 228 8.71 -18.76 0.35
N GLY A 229 7.55 -18.62 1.01
CA GLY A 229 7.37 -17.69 2.10
C GLY A 229 8.30 -17.99 3.28
N LYS A 230 8.42 -19.27 3.70
CA LYS A 230 9.35 -19.68 4.75
C LYS A 230 10.83 -19.47 4.36
N GLU A 231 11.20 -19.83 3.14
CA GLU A 231 12.55 -19.61 2.63
C GLU A 231 12.90 -18.12 2.65
N LEU A 232 11.97 -17.28 2.20
CA LEU A 232 12.14 -15.83 2.15
C LEU A 232 12.21 -15.21 3.55
N ALA A 233 11.33 -15.63 4.46
CA ALA A 233 11.35 -15.16 5.85
C ALA A 233 12.67 -15.52 6.52
N PHE A 234 13.12 -16.77 6.41
CA PHE A 234 14.41 -17.21 6.93
C PHE A 234 15.60 -16.42 6.34
N ALA A 235 15.55 -16.10 5.04
CA ALA A 235 16.59 -15.31 4.40
C ALA A 235 16.64 -13.87 4.95
N PHE A 236 15.50 -13.23 5.24
CA PHE A 236 15.45 -11.93 5.87
C PHE A 236 15.96 -11.97 7.32
N GLU A 237 15.52 -12.93 8.11
CA GLU A 237 16.01 -13.12 9.49
C GLU A 237 17.51 -13.33 9.54
N LYS A 238 18.06 -14.15 8.63
CA LYS A 238 19.52 -14.35 8.49
C LYS A 238 20.25 -13.06 8.09
N ALA A 239 19.59 -12.17 7.36
CA ALA A 239 20.10 -10.84 7.01
C ALA A 239 19.94 -9.81 8.16
N GLY A 240 19.38 -10.21 9.31
CA GLY A 240 19.14 -9.35 10.47
C GLY A 240 17.92 -8.45 10.33
N ILE A 241 16.96 -8.79 9.47
CA ILE A 241 15.73 -8.05 9.25
C ILE A 241 14.56 -8.86 9.82
N GLU A 242 13.80 -8.27 10.75
CA GLU A 242 12.57 -8.88 11.27
C GLU A 242 11.60 -9.18 10.12
N CYS A 243 11.06 -10.40 10.09
CA CYS A 243 10.15 -10.81 9.02
C CYS A 243 8.96 -11.57 9.58
N GLN A 244 7.75 -11.16 9.18
CA GLN A 244 6.52 -11.81 9.57
C GLN A 244 5.74 -12.31 8.34
N MET A 245 5.35 -13.59 8.36
CA MET A 245 4.36 -14.15 7.43
C MET A 245 2.96 -13.94 8.00
N LEU A 246 2.02 -13.50 7.14
CA LEU A 246 0.63 -13.19 7.50
C LEU A 246 -0.35 -14.32 7.14
N PHE A 247 0.13 -15.49 6.73
CA PHE A 247 -0.65 -16.67 6.33
C PHE A 247 -0.06 -17.97 6.87
#